data_d19fafdf11c30e78d9a1de2d57abaec8
#
_entry.id   d19fafdf11c30e78d9a1de2d57abaec8
#
_cell.length_a   1.000
_cell.length_b   1.000
_cell.length_c   1.000
_cell.angle_alpha   90.00
_cell.angle_beta   90.00
_cell.angle_gamma   90.00
#
_symmetry.space_group_name_H-M   'P 1'
#
loop_
_entity.id
_entity.type
_entity.pdbx_description
1 polymer ?
#
loop_
_entity_poly.entity_id
_entity_poly.type
_entity_poly.pdbx_seq_one_letter_code
_entity_poly.pdbx_strand_id
1 'polypeptide(L)'
;MAAKQLVFEAEARQKLLRGVQQLNRAVAATLGPKGRNVVIDKKFGSPTITKDGVTVAKEIELEDALENMGAQLVREVASKTNDVAGDGTTTATVLAEAIFREGLKSVTSGANAIAIKRGIDKAVEKVIENLEGQSKKVKEKSEIKQVASISANGDESIGEIIGDAMEKVGKDGTITVEEAKSIETTLEVVEGMQFDKGYLSPYFVTDAENMTSVLENVSVLIHEKKISSLKDLLPLLEKVAKSGKPLLIIAEEVEGEALATLVVNKLRGTLQVCAVKAPGFGDRRKAMLEDIAILTGGRMLSEDLGIKLENVSFDDLGAAKRVVVDKENTTIIEGAG
;
A
#
# COMPACT_ATOMS: atom_id res chain seq x y z
N MET A 1 -12.88 -16.67 -23.00
CA MET A 1 -12.87 -16.82 -21.52
C MET A 1 -12.86 -18.30 -21.21
N ALA A 2 -11.99 -18.75 -20.29
CA ALA A 2 -12.01 -20.15 -19.85
C ALA A 2 -13.34 -20.47 -19.14
N ALA A 3 -13.86 -21.70 -19.30
CA ALA A 3 -15.06 -22.15 -18.62
C ALA A 3 -14.87 -22.12 -17.10
N LYS A 4 -15.87 -21.66 -16.35
CA LYS A 4 -15.84 -21.66 -14.89
C LYS A 4 -16.35 -23.00 -14.36
N GLN A 5 -15.64 -23.56 -13.40
CA GLN A 5 -16.08 -24.73 -12.67
C GLN A 5 -17.08 -24.29 -11.58
N LEU A 6 -18.20 -25.00 -11.48
CA LEU A 6 -19.23 -24.78 -10.45
C LEU A 6 -19.21 -25.96 -9.49
N VAL A 7 -19.05 -25.68 -8.20
CA VAL A 7 -19.10 -26.68 -7.12
C VAL A 7 -20.06 -26.20 -6.03
N PHE A 8 -20.84 -27.06 -5.46
CA PHE A 8 -21.93 -26.71 -4.56
C PHE A 8 -21.85 -27.46 -3.24
N GLU A 9 -22.62 -26.98 -2.26
CA GLU A 9 -22.90 -27.61 -0.97
C GLU A 9 -21.70 -28.06 -0.14
N ALA A 10 -21.71 -29.30 0.32
CA ALA A 10 -20.75 -29.82 1.29
C ALA A 10 -19.32 -29.88 0.71
N GLU A 11 -19.15 -30.27 -0.54
CA GLU A 11 -17.87 -30.40 -1.19
C GLU A 11 -17.16 -29.00 -1.31
N ALA A 12 -17.90 -27.99 -1.79
CA ALA A 12 -17.37 -26.63 -1.88
C ALA A 12 -16.91 -26.11 -0.51
N ARG A 13 -17.74 -26.30 0.52
CA ARG A 13 -17.43 -25.86 1.89
C ARG A 13 -16.20 -26.54 2.46
N GLN A 14 -16.06 -27.86 2.24
CA GLN A 14 -14.91 -28.61 2.74
C GLN A 14 -13.61 -28.21 2.05
N LYS A 15 -13.63 -27.97 0.75
CA LYS A 15 -12.45 -27.51 0.02
C LYS A 15 -12.02 -26.13 0.46
N LEU A 16 -12.96 -25.18 0.58
CA LEU A 16 -12.69 -23.85 1.12
C LEU A 16 -12.08 -23.94 2.52
N LEU A 17 -12.68 -24.75 3.43
CA LEU A 17 -12.16 -24.91 4.78
C LEU A 17 -10.73 -25.47 4.78
N ARG A 18 -10.43 -26.45 3.92
CA ARG A 18 -9.08 -27.00 3.81
C ARG A 18 -8.07 -25.92 3.39
N GLY A 19 -8.41 -25.10 2.41
CA GLY A 19 -7.56 -24.00 1.98
C GLY A 19 -7.29 -22.98 3.09
N VAL A 20 -8.35 -22.57 3.80
CA VAL A 20 -8.25 -21.70 4.97
C VAL A 20 -7.31 -22.30 6.03
N GLN A 21 -7.47 -23.61 6.33
CA GLN A 21 -6.67 -24.29 7.35
C GLN A 21 -5.20 -24.46 6.93
N GLN A 22 -4.92 -24.73 5.65
CA GLN A 22 -3.55 -24.88 5.16
C GLN A 22 -2.79 -23.55 5.29
N LEU A 23 -3.39 -22.44 4.84
CA LEU A 23 -2.78 -21.11 5.01
C LEU A 23 -2.62 -20.78 6.49
N ASN A 24 -3.68 -20.94 7.30
CA ASN A 24 -3.60 -20.65 8.73
C ASN A 24 -2.50 -21.45 9.41
N ARG A 25 -2.33 -22.74 9.07
CA ARG A 25 -1.27 -23.57 9.66
C ARG A 25 0.13 -23.04 9.38
N ALA A 26 0.39 -22.53 8.17
CA ALA A 26 1.67 -21.94 7.81
C ALA A 26 1.90 -20.62 8.58
N VAL A 27 0.91 -19.74 8.59
CA VAL A 27 1.01 -18.43 9.24
C VAL A 27 1.06 -18.55 10.76
N ALA A 28 0.21 -19.39 11.37
CA ALA A 28 0.15 -19.58 12.83
C ALA A 28 1.45 -20.15 13.41
N ALA A 29 2.31 -20.78 12.61
CA ALA A 29 3.63 -21.24 13.06
C ALA A 29 4.53 -20.09 13.52
N THR A 30 4.25 -18.86 13.11
CA THR A 30 5.01 -17.66 13.51
C THR A 30 4.49 -16.99 14.79
N LEU A 31 3.35 -17.44 15.35
CA LEU A 31 2.65 -16.76 16.43
C LEU A 31 3.32 -16.93 17.79
N GLY A 32 3.46 -15.81 18.50
CA GLY A 32 3.78 -15.76 19.92
C GLY A 32 5.22 -16.15 20.29
N PRO A 33 5.50 -16.35 21.60
CA PRO A 33 6.87 -16.59 22.10
C PRO A 33 7.52 -17.87 21.57
N LYS A 34 6.72 -18.84 21.13
CA LYS A 34 7.19 -20.09 20.49
C LYS A 34 7.16 -20.01 18.96
N GLY A 35 6.87 -18.83 18.41
CA GLY A 35 6.82 -18.60 16.96
C GLY A 35 8.16 -18.95 16.30
N ARG A 36 8.06 -19.58 15.13
CA ARG A 36 9.21 -20.03 14.35
C ARG A 36 9.30 -19.28 13.04
N ASN A 37 10.50 -19.22 12.48
CA ASN A 37 10.67 -18.75 11.11
C ASN A 37 10.03 -19.73 10.14
N VAL A 38 9.43 -19.19 9.09
CA VAL A 38 9.00 -19.93 7.91
C VAL A 38 10.03 -19.72 6.83
N VAL A 39 10.44 -20.80 6.17
CA VAL A 39 11.32 -20.76 5.01
C VAL A 39 10.45 -20.90 3.77
N ILE A 40 10.54 -19.93 2.89
CA ILE A 40 9.75 -19.85 1.66
C ILE A 40 10.70 -20.06 0.49
N ASP A 41 10.42 -21.07 -0.33
CA ASP A 41 11.18 -21.34 -1.54
C ASP A 41 10.90 -20.27 -2.61
N LYS A 42 11.96 -19.80 -3.27
CA LYS A 42 11.85 -18.89 -4.42
C LYS A 42 12.35 -19.59 -5.67
N LYS A 43 11.62 -19.46 -6.77
CA LYS A 43 12.02 -20.02 -8.08
C LYS A 43 13.36 -19.46 -8.57
N PHE A 44 13.68 -18.24 -8.16
CA PHE A 44 14.95 -17.57 -8.47
C PHE A 44 15.48 -16.88 -7.22
N GLY A 45 16.75 -17.08 -6.90
CA GLY A 45 17.42 -16.49 -5.74
C GLY A 45 17.43 -17.40 -4.52
N SER A 46 17.78 -16.85 -3.37
CA SER A 46 17.82 -17.56 -2.09
C SER A 46 16.43 -17.66 -1.47
N PRO A 47 16.12 -18.73 -0.71
CA PRO A 47 14.88 -18.83 0.05
C PRO A 47 14.70 -17.65 0.99
N THR A 48 13.47 -17.18 1.13
CA THR A 48 13.12 -16.14 2.10
C THR A 48 12.85 -16.77 3.46
N ILE A 49 13.47 -16.24 4.51
CA ILE A 49 13.23 -16.64 5.90
C ILE A 49 12.53 -15.50 6.60
N THR A 50 11.32 -15.74 7.11
CA THR A 50 10.52 -14.71 7.74
C THR A 50 9.69 -15.22 8.91
N LYS A 51 9.33 -14.31 9.85
CA LYS A 51 8.32 -14.52 10.89
C LYS A 51 7.07 -13.69 10.61
N ASP A 52 7.09 -12.82 9.62
CA ASP A 52 5.96 -11.95 9.30
C ASP A 52 4.81 -12.73 8.69
N GLY A 53 3.62 -12.61 9.33
CA GLY A 53 2.44 -13.36 8.95
C GLY A 53 1.90 -12.99 7.58
N VAL A 54 1.93 -11.71 7.19
CA VAL A 54 1.42 -11.27 5.88
C VAL A 54 2.36 -11.72 4.76
N THR A 55 3.67 -11.67 4.97
CA THR A 55 4.66 -12.18 4.00
C THR A 55 4.43 -13.67 3.74
N VAL A 56 4.28 -14.47 4.82
CA VAL A 56 3.96 -15.90 4.68
C VAL A 56 2.64 -16.09 3.94
N ALA A 57 1.58 -15.35 4.31
CA ALA A 57 0.26 -15.50 3.71
C ALA A 57 0.24 -15.18 2.21
N LYS A 58 1.02 -14.19 1.76
CA LYS A 58 1.11 -13.77 0.35
C LYS A 58 1.75 -14.84 -0.55
N GLU A 59 2.67 -15.63 -0.03
CA GLU A 59 3.41 -16.66 -0.77
C GLU A 59 2.69 -18.01 -0.84
N ILE A 60 1.60 -18.21 -0.08
CA ILE A 60 0.87 -19.48 -0.10
C ILE A 60 -0.02 -19.57 -1.35
N GLU A 61 0.32 -20.51 -2.22
CA GLU A 61 -0.49 -20.93 -3.35
C GLU A 61 -0.73 -22.46 -3.26
N LEU A 62 -1.97 -22.88 -3.45
CA LEU A 62 -2.38 -24.29 -3.37
C LEU A 62 -2.72 -24.83 -4.76
N GLU A 63 -2.38 -26.09 -5.01
CA GLU A 63 -2.62 -26.75 -6.31
C GLU A 63 -4.10 -26.89 -6.64
N ASP A 64 -4.95 -27.25 -5.66
CA ASP A 64 -6.40 -27.30 -5.87
C ASP A 64 -6.98 -25.89 -5.92
N ALA A 65 -7.58 -25.51 -7.04
CA ALA A 65 -8.12 -24.17 -7.27
C ALA A 65 -9.19 -23.77 -6.23
N LEU A 66 -10.00 -24.70 -5.72
CA LEU A 66 -11.02 -24.42 -4.71
C LEU A 66 -10.42 -24.26 -3.31
N GLU A 67 -9.42 -25.06 -2.97
CA GLU A 67 -8.66 -24.87 -1.74
C GLU A 67 -7.89 -23.54 -1.79
N ASN A 68 -7.30 -23.22 -2.95
CA ASN A 68 -6.62 -21.96 -3.15
C ASN A 68 -7.55 -20.73 -2.98
N MET A 69 -8.80 -20.82 -3.39
CA MET A 69 -9.79 -19.76 -3.11
C MET A 69 -9.99 -19.55 -1.60
N GLY A 70 -10.02 -20.62 -0.80
CA GLY A 70 -10.09 -20.54 0.66
C GLY A 70 -8.85 -19.86 1.24
N ALA A 71 -7.67 -20.21 0.76
CA ALA A 71 -6.42 -19.58 1.15
C ALA A 71 -6.41 -18.08 0.78
N GLN A 72 -6.85 -17.72 -0.42
CA GLN A 72 -6.92 -16.33 -0.88
C GLN A 72 -7.83 -15.45 0.00
N LEU A 73 -8.97 -15.95 0.46
CA LEU A 73 -9.86 -15.22 1.36
C LEU A 73 -9.17 -14.85 2.68
N VAL A 74 -8.39 -15.75 3.26
CA VAL A 74 -7.66 -15.48 4.52
C VAL A 74 -6.41 -14.64 4.26
N ARG A 75 -5.75 -14.80 3.12
CA ARG A 75 -4.67 -13.91 2.68
C ARG A 75 -5.14 -12.45 2.61
N GLU A 76 -6.35 -12.22 2.11
CA GLU A 76 -6.93 -10.87 2.07
C GLU A 76 -7.12 -10.29 3.49
N VAL A 77 -7.52 -11.10 4.47
CA VAL A 77 -7.62 -10.66 5.87
C VAL A 77 -6.25 -10.22 6.39
N ALA A 78 -5.21 -11.00 6.16
CA ALA A 78 -3.84 -10.63 6.57
C ALA A 78 -3.38 -9.33 5.91
N SER A 79 -3.62 -9.18 4.59
CA SER A 79 -3.25 -7.98 3.84
C SER A 79 -3.98 -6.73 4.34
N LYS A 80 -5.31 -6.80 4.52
CA LYS A 80 -6.07 -5.67 5.06
C LYS A 80 -5.66 -5.27 6.48
N THR A 81 -5.32 -6.25 7.32
CA THR A 81 -4.81 -5.96 8.67
C THR A 81 -3.46 -5.24 8.60
N ASN A 82 -2.59 -5.66 7.70
CA ASN A 82 -1.32 -4.99 7.46
C ASN A 82 -1.51 -3.54 6.99
N ASP A 83 -2.40 -3.31 6.03
CA ASP A 83 -2.63 -1.99 5.46
C ASP A 83 -3.21 -0.99 6.48
N VAL A 84 -4.03 -1.47 7.42
CA VAL A 84 -4.68 -0.61 8.44
C VAL A 84 -3.83 -0.43 9.69
N ALA A 85 -3.16 -1.49 10.17
CA ALA A 85 -2.50 -1.51 11.47
C ALA A 85 -0.99 -1.76 11.40
N GLY A 86 -0.47 -2.30 10.30
CA GLY A 86 0.95 -2.66 10.17
C GLY A 86 1.40 -3.85 11.03
N ASP A 87 0.56 -4.35 11.92
CA ASP A 87 0.84 -5.44 12.84
C ASP A 87 -0.42 -6.28 13.10
N GLY A 88 -0.25 -7.44 13.76
CA GLY A 88 -1.36 -8.33 14.12
C GLY A 88 -1.86 -9.22 12.98
N THR A 89 -1.17 -9.32 11.86
CA THR A 89 -1.56 -10.10 10.68
C THR A 89 -1.72 -11.59 10.98
N THR A 90 -0.82 -12.17 11.77
CA THR A 90 -0.92 -13.56 12.23
C THR A 90 -2.13 -13.78 13.12
N THR A 91 -2.39 -12.88 14.08
CA THR A 91 -3.55 -12.94 14.95
C THR A 91 -4.85 -12.87 14.17
N ALA A 92 -4.94 -11.94 13.20
CA ALA A 92 -6.11 -11.80 12.34
C ALA A 92 -6.37 -13.06 11.50
N THR A 93 -5.32 -13.69 10.97
CA THR A 93 -5.40 -14.95 10.23
C THR A 93 -5.96 -16.09 11.10
N VAL A 94 -5.44 -16.24 12.31
CA VAL A 94 -5.90 -17.28 13.26
C VAL A 94 -7.35 -17.07 13.66
N LEU A 95 -7.74 -15.82 13.93
CA LEU A 95 -9.14 -15.48 14.27
C LEU A 95 -10.08 -15.72 13.08
N ALA A 96 -9.68 -15.37 11.88
CA ALA A 96 -10.48 -15.59 10.67
C ALA A 96 -10.75 -17.09 10.45
N GLU A 97 -9.73 -17.95 10.59
CA GLU A 97 -9.91 -19.41 10.50
C GLU A 97 -10.83 -19.93 11.58
N ALA A 98 -10.65 -19.52 12.84
CA ALA A 98 -11.45 -19.98 13.95
C ALA A 98 -12.92 -19.58 13.81
N ILE A 99 -13.22 -18.34 13.43
CA ILE A 99 -14.58 -17.83 13.18
C ILE A 99 -15.21 -18.59 12.01
N PHE A 100 -14.49 -18.77 10.91
CA PHE A 100 -15.00 -19.51 9.76
C PHE A 100 -15.29 -20.96 10.09
N ARG A 101 -14.39 -21.66 10.76
CA ARG A 101 -14.54 -23.06 11.16
C ARG A 101 -15.75 -23.28 12.06
N GLU A 102 -15.91 -22.48 13.13
CA GLU A 102 -17.02 -22.61 14.06
C GLU A 102 -18.36 -22.19 13.41
N GLY A 103 -18.34 -21.13 12.59
CA GLY A 103 -19.50 -20.73 11.80
C GLY A 103 -19.95 -21.84 10.83
N LEU A 104 -19.00 -22.48 10.17
CA LEU A 104 -19.29 -23.58 9.25
C LEU A 104 -19.87 -24.80 9.96
N LYS A 105 -19.37 -25.17 11.15
CA LYS A 105 -19.97 -26.23 11.99
C LYS A 105 -21.44 -25.94 12.29
N SER A 106 -21.75 -24.70 12.69
CA SER A 106 -23.12 -24.29 12.99
C SER A 106 -24.03 -24.36 11.77
N VAL A 107 -23.56 -23.92 10.60
CA VAL A 107 -24.33 -24.02 9.34
C VAL A 107 -24.55 -25.47 8.92
N THR A 108 -23.53 -26.30 9.07
CA THR A 108 -23.63 -27.75 8.72
C THR A 108 -24.61 -28.50 9.65
N SER A 109 -24.73 -28.02 10.91
CA SER A 109 -25.73 -28.55 11.86
C SER A 109 -27.14 -28.00 11.63
N GLY A 110 -27.40 -27.26 10.55
CA GLY A 110 -28.70 -26.76 10.15
C GLY A 110 -29.07 -25.36 10.66
N ALA A 111 -28.15 -24.64 11.27
CA ALA A 111 -28.41 -23.26 11.68
C ALA A 111 -28.47 -22.32 10.45
N ASN A 112 -29.28 -21.28 10.56
CA ASN A 112 -29.44 -20.29 9.51
C ASN A 112 -28.18 -19.41 9.37
N ALA A 113 -27.51 -19.48 8.22
CA ALA A 113 -26.27 -18.76 7.96
C ALA A 113 -26.40 -17.23 8.10
N ILE A 114 -27.55 -16.65 7.71
CA ILE A 114 -27.81 -15.22 7.83
C ILE A 114 -27.95 -14.82 9.31
N ALA A 115 -28.60 -15.67 10.11
CA ALA A 115 -28.73 -15.42 11.56
C ALA A 115 -27.36 -15.50 12.26
N ILE A 116 -26.51 -16.47 11.88
CA ILE A 116 -25.13 -16.58 12.37
C ILE A 116 -24.35 -15.31 12.01
N LYS A 117 -24.40 -14.87 10.76
CA LYS A 117 -23.72 -13.65 10.31
C LYS A 117 -24.12 -12.43 11.14
N ARG A 118 -25.41 -12.22 11.37
CA ARG A 118 -25.92 -11.15 12.23
C ARG A 118 -25.43 -11.27 13.69
N GLY A 119 -25.29 -12.49 14.18
CA GLY A 119 -24.75 -12.77 15.52
C GLY A 119 -23.25 -12.40 15.61
N ILE A 120 -22.48 -12.75 14.58
CA ILE A 120 -21.06 -12.39 14.46
C ILE A 120 -20.91 -10.86 14.42
N ASP A 121 -21.69 -10.15 13.61
CA ASP A 121 -21.63 -8.68 13.53
C ASP A 121 -21.84 -8.03 14.90
N LYS A 122 -22.89 -8.44 15.62
CA LYS A 122 -23.15 -7.92 16.97
C LYS A 122 -22.04 -8.25 17.98
N ALA A 123 -21.45 -9.44 17.86
CA ALA A 123 -20.35 -9.84 18.73
C ALA A 123 -19.10 -8.98 18.44
N VAL A 124 -18.81 -8.73 17.16
CA VAL A 124 -17.68 -7.87 16.75
C VAL A 124 -17.85 -6.46 17.28
N GLU A 125 -19.04 -5.85 17.16
CA GLU A 125 -19.32 -4.52 17.73
C GLU A 125 -18.99 -4.47 19.23
N LYS A 126 -19.43 -5.47 19.99
CA LYS A 126 -19.17 -5.53 21.44
C LYS A 126 -17.71 -5.79 21.79
N VAL A 127 -17.01 -6.58 20.98
CA VAL A 127 -15.57 -6.81 21.16
C VAL A 127 -14.80 -5.51 20.89
N ILE A 128 -15.16 -4.77 19.84
CA ILE A 128 -14.54 -3.48 19.52
C ILE A 128 -14.73 -2.47 20.65
N GLU A 129 -15.97 -2.26 21.13
CA GLU A 129 -16.23 -1.38 22.29
C GLU A 129 -15.36 -1.74 23.49
N ASN A 130 -15.21 -3.04 23.77
CA ASN A 130 -14.41 -3.50 24.90
C ASN A 130 -12.91 -3.24 24.69
N LEU A 131 -12.40 -3.50 23.48
CA LEU A 131 -11.00 -3.26 23.12
C LEU A 131 -10.66 -1.76 23.15
N GLU A 132 -11.55 -0.90 22.68
CA GLU A 132 -11.38 0.56 22.78
C GLU A 132 -11.25 1.02 24.22
N GLY A 133 -12.07 0.44 25.14
CA GLY A 133 -11.98 0.72 26.58
C GLY A 133 -10.69 0.24 27.25
N GLN A 134 -10.03 -0.77 26.68
CA GLN A 134 -8.76 -1.31 27.18
C GLN A 134 -7.55 -0.67 26.51
N SER A 135 -7.73 -0.02 25.35
CA SER A 135 -6.65 0.57 24.59
C SER A 135 -6.01 1.75 25.32
N LYS A 136 -4.68 1.83 25.25
CA LYS A 136 -3.91 2.95 25.79
C LYS A 136 -3.28 3.73 24.64
N LYS A 137 -3.52 5.04 24.59
CA LYS A 137 -2.89 5.92 23.60
C LYS A 137 -1.40 6.04 23.91
N VAL A 138 -0.56 5.71 22.95
CA VAL A 138 0.88 5.91 22.99
C VAL A 138 1.19 7.40 22.87
N LYS A 139 1.97 7.97 23.81
CA LYS A 139 2.29 9.40 23.87
C LYS A 139 3.78 9.67 24.00
N GLU A 140 4.48 8.85 24.78
CA GLU A 140 5.87 9.06 25.14
C GLU A 140 6.82 8.31 24.18
N LYS A 141 8.01 8.86 23.98
CA LYS A 141 9.07 8.21 23.20
C LYS A 141 9.39 6.78 23.69
N SER A 142 9.40 6.58 25.01
CA SER A 142 9.63 5.28 25.63
C SER A 142 8.57 4.25 25.23
N GLU A 143 7.31 4.66 25.16
CA GLU A 143 6.20 3.80 24.74
C GLU A 143 6.30 3.47 23.23
N ILE A 144 6.68 4.46 22.41
CA ILE A 144 6.93 4.25 20.96
C ILE A 144 8.06 3.23 20.75
N LYS A 145 9.18 3.38 21.48
CA LYS A 145 10.29 2.42 21.43
C LYS A 145 9.84 1.01 21.81
N GLN A 146 9.04 0.86 22.86
CA GLN A 146 8.52 -0.44 23.28
C GLN A 146 7.65 -1.09 22.19
N VAL A 147 6.74 -0.34 21.59
CA VAL A 147 5.89 -0.84 20.49
C VAL A 147 6.75 -1.25 19.29
N ALA A 148 7.69 -0.41 18.89
CA ALA A 148 8.58 -0.70 17.77
C ALA A 148 9.47 -1.93 18.03
N SER A 149 10.02 -2.06 19.25
CA SER A 149 10.81 -3.24 19.66
C SER A 149 9.97 -4.52 19.61
N ILE A 150 8.73 -4.49 20.08
CA ILE A 150 7.84 -5.66 20.02
C ILE A 150 7.54 -6.04 18.57
N SER A 151 7.21 -5.08 17.72
CA SER A 151 6.99 -5.32 16.28
C SER A 151 8.23 -5.87 15.58
N ALA A 152 9.42 -5.48 16.05
CA ALA A 152 10.71 -6.01 15.59
C ALA A 152 11.12 -7.33 16.27
N ASN A 153 10.18 -8.11 16.81
CA ASN A 153 10.45 -9.37 17.52
C ASN A 153 11.35 -9.25 18.77
N GLY A 154 11.30 -8.14 19.48
CA GLY A 154 12.08 -7.88 20.68
C GLY A 154 13.44 -7.24 20.43
N ASP A 155 13.71 -6.76 19.22
CA ASP A 155 14.94 -6.04 18.90
C ASP A 155 14.86 -4.60 19.42
N GLU A 156 15.58 -4.33 20.51
CA GLU A 156 15.61 -3.01 21.13
C GLU A 156 16.35 -1.99 20.28
N SER A 157 17.31 -2.41 19.46
CA SER A 157 18.09 -1.49 18.60
C SER A 157 17.21 -0.89 17.50
N ILE A 158 16.34 -1.69 16.90
CA ILE A 158 15.33 -1.22 15.94
C ILE A 158 14.32 -0.31 16.64
N GLY A 159 13.88 -0.69 17.86
CA GLY A 159 12.99 0.15 18.66
C GLY A 159 13.56 1.53 18.97
N GLU A 160 14.85 1.62 19.25
CA GLU A 160 15.53 2.90 19.46
C GLU A 160 15.55 3.77 18.20
N ILE A 161 15.97 3.20 17.06
CA ILE A 161 16.04 3.93 15.79
C ILE A 161 14.66 4.48 15.40
N ILE A 162 13.61 3.66 15.51
CA ILE A 162 12.23 4.09 15.20
C ILE A 162 11.74 5.16 16.20
N GLY A 163 12.05 5.00 17.50
CA GLY A 163 11.70 6.00 18.50
C GLY A 163 12.38 7.34 18.26
N ASP A 164 13.63 7.32 17.85
CA ASP A 164 14.39 8.52 17.49
C ASP A 164 13.89 9.16 16.19
N ALA A 165 13.51 8.34 15.22
CA ALA A 165 12.87 8.81 13.99
C ALA A 165 11.55 9.54 14.28
N MET A 166 10.64 8.91 15.06
CA MET A 166 9.36 9.51 15.44
C MET A 166 9.50 10.80 16.24
N GLU A 167 10.55 10.93 17.07
CA GLU A 167 10.81 12.19 17.80
C GLU A 167 11.19 13.32 16.84
N LYS A 168 11.94 13.00 15.78
CA LYS A 168 12.39 14.00 14.78
C LYS A 168 11.28 14.41 13.82
N VAL A 169 10.51 13.45 13.31
CA VAL A 169 9.47 13.73 12.30
C VAL A 169 8.10 14.06 12.91
N GLY A 170 7.90 13.78 14.20
CA GLY A 170 6.61 13.98 14.86
C GLY A 170 5.56 12.93 14.50
N LYS A 171 4.32 13.13 15.01
CA LYS A 171 3.24 12.15 14.87
C LYS A 171 2.68 12.05 13.45
N ASP A 172 2.79 13.11 12.68
CA ASP A 172 2.27 13.21 11.32
C ASP A 172 3.37 12.96 10.27
N GLY A 173 4.60 12.70 10.73
CA GLY A 173 5.74 12.40 9.85
C GLY A 173 5.72 10.97 9.35
N THR A 174 6.22 10.78 8.14
CA THR A 174 6.34 9.47 7.50
C THR A 174 7.73 8.89 7.74
N ILE A 175 7.80 7.62 8.13
CA ILE A 175 9.03 6.85 8.25
C ILE A 175 9.03 5.77 7.17
N THR A 176 10.02 5.81 6.28
CA THR A 176 10.24 4.77 5.27
C THR A 176 11.47 3.95 5.63
N VAL A 177 11.46 2.66 5.28
CA VAL A 177 12.60 1.77 5.47
C VAL A 177 13.07 1.33 4.10
N GLU A 178 14.37 1.50 3.84
CA GLU A 178 14.99 1.15 2.57
C GLU A 178 16.27 0.34 2.81
N GLU A 179 16.62 -0.48 1.82
CA GLU A 179 17.87 -1.24 1.84
C GLU A 179 19.06 -0.29 1.61
N ALA A 180 19.94 -0.19 2.62
CA ALA A 180 21.12 0.65 2.53
C ALA A 180 22.20 0.00 1.64
N LYS A 181 23.01 0.83 0.98
CA LYS A 181 24.21 0.39 0.26
C LYS A 181 25.39 0.11 1.21
N SER A 182 25.29 0.56 2.46
CA SER A 182 26.29 0.36 3.54
C SER A 182 25.87 -0.79 4.46
N ILE A 183 26.82 -1.28 5.26
CA ILE A 183 26.57 -2.36 6.25
C ILE A 183 25.86 -1.76 7.50
N GLU A 184 25.98 -0.47 7.73
CA GLU A 184 25.42 0.20 8.90
C GLU A 184 24.02 0.70 8.62
N THR A 185 23.12 0.53 9.61
CA THR A 185 21.79 1.14 9.59
C THR A 185 21.91 2.61 9.97
N THR A 186 21.45 3.49 9.10
CA THR A 186 21.48 4.95 9.30
C THR A 186 20.06 5.51 9.36
N LEU A 187 19.89 6.58 10.13
CA LEU A 187 18.65 7.36 10.18
C LEU A 187 18.90 8.71 9.49
N GLU A 188 18.29 8.91 8.35
CA GLU A 188 18.30 10.19 7.63
C GLU A 188 16.94 10.86 7.76
N VAL A 189 16.95 12.17 7.99
CA VAL A 189 15.73 12.98 8.04
C VAL A 189 15.78 13.94 6.86
N VAL A 190 14.76 13.87 6.02
CA VAL A 190 14.63 14.67 4.81
C VAL A 190 13.31 15.43 4.81
N GLU A 191 13.27 16.58 4.17
CA GLU A 191 12.01 17.28 3.95
C GLU A 191 11.21 16.58 2.87
N GLY A 192 9.91 16.40 3.11
CA GLY A 192 9.04 15.67 2.19
C GLY A 192 7.59 15.72 2.59
N MET A 193 6.75 15.14 1.76
CA MET A 193 5.30 15.03 1.98
C MET A 193 4.79 13.69 1.50
N GLN A 194 3.88 13.10 2.25
CA GLN A 194 3.11 11.93 1.79
C GLN A 194 1.63 12.26 1.76
N PHE A 195 0.91 11.72 0.76
CA PHE A 195 -0.53 11.80 0.67
C PHE A 195 -1.16 10.48 0.19
N ASP A 196 -2.42 10.26 0.55
CA ASP A 196 -3.21 9.05 0.40
C ASP A 196 -3.77 8.83 -1.03
N LYS A 197 -2.92 8.91 -2.05
CA LYS A 197 -3.28 8.60 -3.44
C LYS A 197 -2.13 7.84 -4.10
N GLY A 198 -2.42 6.65 -4.57
CA GLY A 198 -1.47 5.82 -5.30
C GLY A 198 -1.55 5.99 -6.83
N TYR A 199 -0.80 5.17 -7.53
CA TYR A 199 -0.74 5.21 -9.00
C TYR A 199 -2.08 4.87 -9.64
N LEU A 200 -2.40 5.55 -10.74
CA LEU A 200 -3.64 5.32 -11.51
C LEU A 200 -3.61 4.03 -12.34
N SER A 201 -2.45 3.45 -12.55
CA SER A 201 -2.29 2.21 -13.29
C SER A 201 -1.12 1.38 -12.75
N PRO A 202 -1.30 0.06 -12.55
CA PRO A 202 -0.19 -0.83 -12.17
C PRO A 202 0.96 -0.87 -13.18
N TYR A 203 0.71 -0.46 -14.42
CA TYR A 203 1.75 -0.37 -15.44
C TYR A 203 2.79 0.73 -15.20
N PHE A 204 2.56 1.63 -14.24
CA PHE A 204 3.55 2.61 -13.80
C PHE A 204 4.60 2.03 -12.85
N VAL A 205 4.38 0.87 -12.28
CA VAL A 205 5.30 0.18 -11.37
C VAL A 205 6.68 0.03 -12.01
N THR A 206 7.73 0.36 -11.25
CA THR A 206 9.14 0.18 -11.63
C THR A 206 9.81 -0.91 -10.79
N ASP A 207 9.36 -1.09 -9.56
CA ASP A 207 9.79 -2.13 -8.64
C ASP A 207 8.65 -3.15 -8.44
N ALA A 208 8.77 -4.29 -9.11
CA ALA A 208 7.74 -5.33 -9.09
C ALA A 208 7.70 -6.12 -7.77
N GLU A 209 8.77 -6.14 -6.99
CA GLU A 209 8.79 -6.84 -5.70
C GLU A 209 7.93 -6.09 -4.67
N ASN A 210 8.09 -4.78 -4.60
CA ASN A 210 7.37 -3.91 -3.68
C ASN A 210 6.09 -3.31 -4.29
N MET A 211 5.81 -3.58 -5.58
CA MET A 211 4.68 -2.98 -6.31
C MET A 211 4.68 -1.45 -6.24
N THR A 212 5.85 -0.83 -6.32
CA THR A 212 6.03 0.63 -6.27
C THR A 212 6.56 1.21 -7.57
N SER A 213 6.23 2.47 -7.82
CA SER A 213 6.83 3.29 -8.86
C SER A 213 7.83 4.26 -8.21
N VAL A 214 9.12 4.02 -8.42
CA VAL A 214 10.20 4.88 -7.92
C VAL A 214 10.73 5.72 -9.06
N LEU A 215 10.71 7.04 -8.87
CA LEU A 215 11.20 8.02 -9.82
C LEU A 215 12.29 8.88 -9.16
N GLU A 216 13.43 9.05 -9.82
CA GLU A 216 14.57 9.82 -9.33
C GLU A 216 14.77 11.10 -10.15
N ASN A 217 15.07 12.23 -9.50
CA ASN A 217 15.22 13.54 -10.14
C ASN A 217 14.00 13.94 -10.99
N VAL A 218 12.86 13.92 -10.38
CA VAL A 218 11.52 13.97 -10.96
C VAL A 218 11.08 15.41 -11.23
N SER A 219 10.49 15.63 -12.41
CA SER A 219 9.66 16.81 -12.67
C SER A 219 8.22 16.52 -12.24
N VAL A 220 7.56 17.48 -11.58
CA VAL A 220 6.22 17.31 -11.01
C VAL A 220 5.24 18.25 -11.70
N LEU A 221 4.26 17.71 -12.40
CA LEU A 221 3.13 18.45 -12.95
C LEU A 221 1.98 18.43 -11.95
N ILE A 222 1.53 19.62 -11.54
CA ILE A 222 0.43 19.78 -10.58
C ILE A 222 -0.73 20.48 -11.27
N HIS A 223 -1.82 19.76 -11.47
CA HIS A 223 -2.99 20.26 -12.22
C HIS A 223 -4.27 20.11 -11.41
N GLU A 224 -5.04 21.19 -11.32
CA GLU A 224 -6.27 21.22 -10.50
C GLU A 224 -7.37 20.32 -11.05
N LYS A 225 -7.52 20.27 -12.39
CA LYS A 225 -8.61 19.59 -13.07
C LYS A 225 -8.23 18.23 -13.63
N LYS A 226 -9.21 17.57 -14.22
CA LYS A 226 -9.01 16.29 -14.94
C LYS A 226 -8.20 16.47 -16.21
N ILE A 227 -7.38 15.47 -16.53
CA ILE A 227 -6.63 15.38 -17.77
C ILE A 227 -7.16 14.16 -18.56
N SER A 228 -7.94 14.40 -19.59
CA SER A 228 -8.49 13.35 -20.47
C SER A 228 -8.01 13.49 -21.92
N SER A 229 -7.71 14.71 -22.35
CA SER A 229 -7.26 15.03 -23.72
C SER A 229 -5.73 14.86 -23.85
N LEU A 230 -5.32 13.99 -24.74
CA LEU A 230 -3.91 13.84 -25.08
C LEU A 230 -3.37 15.12 -25.73
N LYS A 231 -4.17 15.79 -26.56
CA LYS A 231 -3.75 16.97 -27.32
C LYS A 231 -3.19 18.08 -26.44
N ASP A 232 -3.81 18.29 -25.28
CA ASP A 232 -3.41 19.35 -24.36
C ASP A 232 -2.12 19.00 -23.59
N LEU A 233 -1.87 17.70 -23.38
CA LEU A 233 -0.70 17.19 -22.66
C LEU A 233 0.51 16.96 -23.57
N LEU A 234 0.29 16.77 -24.88
CA LEU A 234 1.31 16.38 -25.86
C LEU A 234 2.53 17.33 -25.91
N PRO A 235 2.36 18.68 -25.94
CA PRO A 235 3.50 19.59 -25.97
C PRO A 235 4.43 19.45 -24.75
N LEU A 236 3.88 19.15 -23.57
CA LEU A 236 4.64 18.92 -22.37
C LEU A 236 5.37 17.56 -22.44
N LEU A 237 4.69 16.50 -22.85
CA LEU A 237 5.30 15.17 -22.97
C LEU A 237 6.47 15.15 -23.95
N GLU A 238 6.41 15.89 -25.05
CA GLU A 238 7.52 16.03 -26.00
C GLU A 238 8.74 16.71 -25.36
N LYS A 239 8.52 17.74 -24.55
CA LYS A 239 9.59 18.43 -23.81
C LYS A 239 10.22 17.50 -22.77
N VAL A 240 9.38 16.77 -22.02
CA VAL A 240 9.83 15.80 -21.00
C VAL A 240 10.62 14.66 -21.66
N ALA A 241 10.13 14.10 -22.75
CA ALA A 241 10.84 13.05 -23.49
C ALA A 241 12.24 13.51 -23.97
N LYS A 242 12.35 14.76 -24.45
CA LYS A 242 13.64 15.33 -24.86
C LYS A 242 14.59 15.56 -23.68
N SER A 243 14.08 15.89 -22.51
CA SER A 243 14.89 16.11 -21.31
C SER A 243 15.43 14.82 -20.69
N GLY A 244 14.76 13.68 -20.93
CA GLY A 244 15.04 12.39 -20.32
C GLY A 244 14.71 12.32 -18.81
N LYS A 245 14.12 13.37 -18.23
CA LYS A 245 13.73 13.39 -16.81
C LYS A 245 12.42 12.64 -16.58
N PRO A 246 12.27 11.91 -15.49
CA PRO A 246 10.99 11.35 -15.08
C PRO A 246 9.94 12.44 -14.81
N LEU A 247 8.67 12.10 -15.02
CA LEU A 247 7.54 12.98 -14.77
C LEU A 247 6.54 12.33 -13.83
N LEU A 248 6.23 13.01 -12.72
CA LEU A 248 5.05 12.74 -11.92
C LEU A 248 3.93 13.68 -12.35
N ILE A 249 2.75 13.14 -12.60
CA ILE A 249 1.53 13.92 -12.90
C ILE A 249 0.59 13.78 -11.72
N ILE A 250 0.27 14.90 -11.08
CA ILE A 250 -0.73 15.00 -10.02
C ILE A 250 -1.90 15.81 -10.57
N ALA A 251 -3.07 15.19 -10.73
CA ALA A 251 -4.25 15.85 -11.27
C ALA A 251 -5.52 15.34 -10.55
N GLU A 252 -6.63 16.07 -10.66
CA GLU A 252 -7.92 15.57 -10.13
C GLU A 252 -8.19 14.15 -10.61
N GLU A 253 -7.95 13.88 -11.88
CA GLU A 253 -7.97 12.56 -12.49
C GLU A 253 -7.19 12.58 -13.81
N VAL A 254 -6.56 11.46 -14.15
CA VAL A 254 -6.00 11.25 -15.49
C VAL A 254 -6.70 10.02 -16.08
N GLU A 255 -7.42 10.22 -17.17
CA GLU A 255 -8.28 9.17 -17.74
C GLU A 255 -8.26 9.15 -19.27
N GLY A 256 -8.95 8.18 -19.85
CA GLY A 256 -9.16 8.08 -21.29
C GLY A 256 -7.88 7.97 -22.12
N GLU A 257 -7.80 8.78 -23.18
CA GLU A 257 -6.69 8.77 -24.14
C GLU A 257 -5.37 9.23 -23.49
N ALA A 258 -5.42 10.18 -22.57
CA ALA A 258 -4.25 10.67 -21.85
C ALA A 258 -3.59 9.55 -21.02
N LEU A 259 -4.36 8.84 -20.19
CA LEU A 259 -3.84 7.74 -19.38
C LEU A 259 -3.29 6.60 -20.24
N ALA A 260 -4.03 6.19 -21.29
CA ALA A 260 -3.60 5.13 -22.19
C ALA A 260 -2.26 5.46 -22.87
N THR A 261 -2.09 6.70 -23.31
CA THR A 261 -0.85 7.15 -23.94
C THR A 261 0.32 7.18 -22.96
N LEU A 262 0.12 7.62 -21.74
CA LEU A 262 1.16 7.59 -20.68
C LEU A 262 1.62 6.16 -20.42
N VAL A 263 0.69 5.23 -20.26
CA VAL A 263 0.98 3.80 -20.06
C VAL A 263 1.75 3.20 -21.22
N VAL A 264 1.30 3.45 -22.46
CA VAL A 264 1.99 2.93 -23.67
C VAL A 264 3.42 3.48 -23.78
N ASN A 265 3.64 4.76 -23.54
CA ASN A 265 4.97 5.36 -23.60
C ASN A 265 5.88 4.88 -22.47
N LYS A 266 5.32 4.64 -21.27
CA LYS A 266 6.05 4.02 -20.17
C LYS A 266 6.50 2.60 -20.53
N LEU A 267 5.60 1.77 -21.07
CA LEU A 267 5.90 0.40 -21.47
C LEU A 267 6.93 0.32 -22.60
N ARG A 268 6.92 1.30 -23.51
CA ARG A 268 7.92 1.43 -24.59
C ARG A 268 9.28 1.98 -24.10
N GLY A 269 9.36 2.43 -22.86
CA GLY A 269 10.58 3.05 -22.32
C GLY A 269 10.89 4.44 -22.88
N THR A 270 9.95 5.06 -23.59
CA THR A 270 10.12 6.42 -24.17
C THR A 270 9.90 7.51 -23.15
N LEU A 271 9.11 7.24 -22.10
CA LEU A 271 8.87 8.14 -20.98
C LEU A 271 8.96 7.37 -19.65
N GLN A 272 9.64 7.95 -18.69
CA GLN A 272 9.54 7.54 -17.29
C GLN A 272 8.46 8.42 -16.65
N VAL A 273 7.28 7.87 -16.44
CA VAL A 273 6.12 8.63 -15.97
C VAL A 273 5.29 7.82 -14.98
N CYS A 274 4.75 8.52 -13.99
CA CYS A 274 3.68 8.03 -13.12
C CYS A 274 2.60 9.08 -13.01
N ALA A 275 1.34 8.66 -12.94
CA ALA A 275 0.19 9.54 -12.76
C ALA A 275 -0.59 9.12 -11.52
N VAL A 276 -0.95 10.10 -10.68
CA VAL A 276 -1.68 9.92 -9.43
C VAL A 276 -2.84 10.90 -9.33
N LYS A 277 -3.84 10.57 -8.53
CA LYS A 277 -4.92 11.52 -8.20
C LYS A 277 -4.43 12.56 -7.21
N ALA A 278 -4.95 13.78 -7.36
CA ALA A 278 -4.77 14.84 -6.39
C ALA A 278 -5.42 14.47 -5.03
N PRO A 279 -4.76 14.76 -3.90
CA PRO A 279 -5.32 14.51 -2.59
C PRO A 279 -6.48 15.49 -2.26
N GLY A 280 -7.42 15.05 -1.42
CA GLY A 280 -8.53 15.86 -0.96
C GLY A 280 -9.63 16.09 -2.01
N PHE A 281 -10.61 16.93 -1.66
CA PHE A 281 -11.76 17.29 -2.48
C PHE A 281 -12.07 18.78 -2.35
N GLY A 282 -12.61 19.41 -3.40
CA GLY A 282 -13.01 20.81 -3.38
C GLY A 282 -11.88 21.76 -2.98
N ASP A 283 -12.16 22.72 -2.09
CA ASP A 283 -11.17 23.71 -1.64
C ASP A 283 -9.98 23.10 -0.91
N ARG A 284 -10.19 21.98 -0.19
CA ARG A 284 -9.11 21.26 0.45
C ARG A 284 -8.11 20.68 -0.56
N ARG A 285 -8.61 20.23 -1.72
CA ARG A 285 -7.73 19.77 -2.81
C ARG A 285 -6.86 20.89 -3.33
N LYS A 286 -7.42 22.10 -3.53
CA LYS A 286 -6.64 23.27 -3.96
C LYS A 286 -5.52 23.58 -2.98
N ALA A 287 -5.85 23.67 -1.70
CA ALA A 287 -4.86 23.93 -0.65
C ALA A 287 -3.74 22.88 -0.63
N MET A 288 -4.09 21.58 -0.72
CA MET A 288 -3.07 20.51 -0.77
C MET A 288 -2.22 20.54 -2.03
N LEU A 289 -2.77 20.90 -3.18
CA LEU A 289 -2.01 21.08 -4.43
C LEU A 289 -1.08 22.30 -4.35
N GLU A 290 -1.49 23.38 -3.67
CA GLU A 290 -0.64 24.53 -3.38
C GLU A 290 0.51 24.15 -2.46
N ASP A 291 0.27 23.39 -1.40
CA ASP A 291 1.31 22.88 -0.50
C ASP A 291 2.34 22.03 -1.27
N ILE A 292 1.87 21.14 -2.17
CA ILE A 292 2.75 20.34 -3.02
C ILE A 292 3.53 21.25 -3.99
N ALA A 293 2.92 22.28 -4.53
CA ALA A 293 3.58 23.24 -5.42
C ALA A 293 4.70 24.00 -4.68
N ILE A 294 4.44 24.45 -3.46
CA ILE A 294 5.45 25.09 -2.60
C ILE A 294 6.59 24.11 -2.31
N LEU A 295 6.27 22.90 -1.85
CA LEU A 295 7.28 21.88 -1.53
C LEU A 295 8.18 21.55 -2.72
N THR A 296 7.65 21.55 -3.92
CA THR A 296 8.39 21.15 -5.13
C THR A 296 8.96 22.32 -5.92
N GLY A 297 8.71 23.55 -5.49
CA GLY A 297 9.12 24.78 -6.20
C GLY A 297 8.41 24.98 -7.54
N GLY A 298 7.28 24.30 -7.77
CA GLY A 298 6.50 24.41 -8.98
C GLY A 298 5.29 25.32 -8.84
N ARG A 299 4.37 25.22 -9.81
CA ARG A 299 3.09 25.95 -9.80
C ARG A 299 1.92 24.97 -9.90
N MET A 300 0.87 25.24 -9.12
CA MET A 300 -0.42 24.60 -9.37
C MET A 300 -1.04 25.22 -10.63
N LEU A 301 -1.30 24.40 -11.63
CA LEU A 301 -1.94 24.82 -12.87
C LEU A 301 -3.44 24.84 -12.68
N SER A 302 -4.00 26.03 -12.68
CA SER A 302 -5.45 26.29 -12.59
C SER A 302 -5.89 27.17 -13.76
N GLU A 303 -7.05 26.88 -14.32
CA GLU A 303 -7.68 27.72 -15.33
C GLU A 303 -8.04 29.10 -14.78
N ASP A 304 -8.32 29.21 -13.48
CA ASP A 304 -8.58 30.47 -12.80
C ASP A 304 -7.37 31.42 -12.87
N LEU A 305 -6.16 30.86 -12.99
CA LEU A 305 -4.91 31.60 -13.20
C LEU A 305 -4.60 31.85 -14.68
N GLY A 306 -5.48 31.42 -15.60
CA GLY A 306 -5.32 31.62 -17.04
C GLY A 306 -4.28 30.71 -17.70
N ILE A 307 -3.72 29.74 -16.97
CA ILE A 307 -2.67 28.82 -17.47
C ILE A 307 -3.35 27.58 -18.04
N LYS A 308 -3.28 27.44 -19.35
CA LYS A 308 -3.73 26.22 -20.05
C LYS A 308 -2.62 25.17 -20.10
N LEU A 309 -2.99 23.90 -20.00
CA LEU A 309 -2.05 22.78 -20.02
C LEU A 309 -1.15 22.74 -21.26
N GLU A 310 -1.68 23.16 -22.42
CA GLU A 310 -0.94 23.26 -23.69
C GLU A 310 0.23 24.27 -23.69
N ASN A 311 0.18 25.26 -22.78
CA ASN A 311 1.17 26.34 -22.67
C ASN A 311 2.20 26.14 -21.55
N VAL A 312 2.15 25.01 -20.87
CA VAL A 312 3.03 24.73 -19.72
C VAL A 312 4.50 24.62 -20.17
N SER A 313 5.35 25.32 -19.45
CA SER A 313 6.81 25.27 -19.60
C SER A 313 7.46 24.37 -18.54
N PHE A 314 8.75 24.10 -18.71
CA PHE A 314 9.52 23.39 -17.68
C PHE A 314 9.61 24.17 -16.36
N ASP A 315 9.59 25.50 -16.44
CA ASP A 315 9.71 26.40 -15.30
C ASP A 315 8.43 26.41 -14.43
N ASP A 316 7.32 25.92 -14.97
CA ASP A 316 6.05 25.76 -14.23
C ASP A 316 5.97 24.42 -13.47
N LEU A 317 6.87 23.47 -13.81
CA LEU A 317 6.93 22.18 -13.15
C LEU A 317 7.68 22.28 -11.84
N GLY A 318 7.17 21.58 -10.82
CA GLY A 318 7.92 21.31 -9.63
C GLY A 318 9.04 20.31 -9.88
N ALA A 319 9.96 20.19 -8.94
CA ALA A 319 11.01 19.18 -8.96
C ALA A 319 11.15 18.52 -7.58
N ALA A 320 11.53 17.25 -7.59
CA ALA A 320 11.87 16.51 -6.37
C ALA A 320 13.04 15.56 -6.66
N LYS A 321 13.85 15.30 -5.66
CA LYS A 321 14.95 14.36 -5.78
C LYS A 321 14.45 12.94 -5.99
N ARG A 322 13.39 12.57 -5.28
CA ARG A 322 12.79 11.23 -5.38
C ARG A 322 11.29 11.26 -5.13
N VAL A 323 10.56 10.42 -5.86
CA VAL A 323 9.14 10.14 -5.60
C VAL A 323 8.92 8.65 -5.56
N VAL A 324 8.21 8.18 -4.54
CA VAL A 324 7.80 6.78 -4.39
C VAL A 324 6.27 6.74 -4.39
N VAL A 325 5.70 5.97 -5.30
CA VAL A 325 4.25 5.79 -5.41
C VAL A 325 3.92 4.32 -5.27
N ASP A 326 3.14 3.98 -4.27
CA ASP A 326 2.55 2.66 -4.11
C ASP A 326 1.08 2.63 -4.59
N LYS A 327 0.34 1.59 -4.27
CA LYS A 327 -1.06 1.44 -4.66
C LYS A 327 -1.99 2.48 -4.00
N GLU A 328 -1.62 3.00 -2.84
CA GLU A 328 -2.48 3.84 -1.99
C GLU A 328 -1.88 5.21 -1.69
N ASN A 329 -0.55 5.33 -1.72
CA ASN A 329 0.16 6.52 -1.27
C ASN A 329 1.14 7.03 -2.33
N THR A 330 1.40 8.33 -2.26
CA THR A 330 2.49 9.02 -2.97
C THR A 330 3.35 9.75 -1.96
N THR A 331 4.65 9.46 -1.97
CA THR A 331 5.66 10.11 -1.10
C THR A 331 6.61 10.92 -1.98
N ILE A 332 6.67 12.23 -1.75
CA ILE A 332 7.62 13.17 -2.38
C ILE A 332 8.73 13.42 -1.38
N ILE A 333 9.97 13.23 -1.79
CA ILE A 333 11.15 13.32 -0.94
C ILE A 333 12.10 14.36 -1.52
N GLU A 334 12.57 15.29 -0.68
CA GLU A 334 13.44 16.40 -1.06
C GLU A 334 12.90 17.17 -2.27
N GLY A 335 11.79 17.88 -2.07
CA GLY A 335 11.27 18.83 -3.03
C GLY A 335 12.24 20.02 -3.19
N ALA A 336 12.22 20.66 -4.35
CA ALA A 336 13.13 21.77 -4.69
C ALA A 336 12.60 23.15 -4.29
N GLY A 337 11.46 23.22 -3.56
CA GLY A 337 10.83 24.46 -3.13
C GLY A 337 11.33 25.02 -1.79
#